data_ed6720e95a2fecf1a4254fa5dd4d7d7b
#
_entry.id   ed6720e95a2fecf1a4254fa5dd4d7d7b
#
_cell.length_a   1.000
_cell.length_b   1.000
_cell.length_c   1.000
_cell.angle_alpha   90.00
_cell.angle_beta   90.00
_cell.angle_gamma   90.00
#
_symmetry.space_group_name_H-M   'P 1'
#
loop_
_entity.id
_entity.type
_entity.pdbx_description
1 polymer ?
#
loop_
_entity_poly.entity_id
_entity_poly.type
_entity_poly.pdbx_seq_one_letter_code
_entity_poly.pdbx_strand_id
1 'polypeptide(L)'
;MVRGLTLLLLFQLCGEFISRTLDLPIPGSVLGMGLLLLGLMTNLVDIKWFEDAAEMLLANMALFFVPAGVGVMIYGDLIAAEWLPISVATVLSTFVVMAVTGKLAQKLEATEQDDVD
;
A
#
# COMPACT_ATOMS: atom_id res chain seq x y z
N MET A 1 -3.19 21.05 0.25
CA MET A 1 -2.58 20.07 1.17
C MET A 1 -3.58 19.41 2.12
N VAL A 2 -4.29 20.17 2.94
CA VAL A 2 -5.30 19.63 3.87
C VAL A 2 -6.41 18.87 3.13
N ARG A 3 -6.89 19.40 2.03
CA ARG A 3 -7.91 18.74 1.20
C ARG A 3 -7.43 17.38 0.66
N GLY A 4 -6.21 17.33 0.15
CA GLY A 4 -5.62 16.09 -0.35
C GLY A 4 -5.43 15.04 0.73
N LEU A 5 -4.92 15.44 1.88
CA LEU A 5 -4.74 14.56 3.02
C LEU A 5 -6.09 13.99 3.50
N THR A 6 -7.12 14.86 3.57
CA THR A 6 -8.48 14.45 3.94
C THR A 6 -9.03 13.39 2.97
N LEU A 7 -8.83 13.61 1.67
CA LEU A 7 -9.26 12.64 0.65
C LEU A 7 -8.56 11.30 0.79
N LEU A 8 -7.24 11.30 0.99
CA LEU A 8 -6.47 10.07 1.22
C LEU A 8 -6.97 9.31 2.45
N LEU A 9 -7.23 10.04 3.55
CA LEU A 9 -7.75 9.44 4.77
C LEU A 9 -9.17 8.89 4.58
N LEU A 10 -10.01 9.55 3.80
CA LEU A 10 -11.35 9.06 3.48
C LEU A 10 -11.29 7.74 2.71
N PHE A 11 -10.44 7.65 1.70
CA PHE A 11 -10.25 6.40 0.96
C PHE A 11 -9.71 5.30 1.87
N GLN A 12 -8.79 5.64 2.78
CA GLN A 12 -8.27 4.70 3.78
C GLN A 12 -9.40 4.19 4.69
N LEU A 13 -10.23 5.09 5.20
CA LEU A 13 -11.37 4.73 6.04
C LEU A 13 -12.38 3.86 5.31
N CYS A 14 -12.68 4.18 4.06
CA CYS A 14 -13.59 3.38 3.24
C CYS A 14 -13.04 1.97 3.04
N GLY A 15 -11.76 1.83 2.72
CA GLY A 15 -11.10 0.54 2.58
C GLY A 15 -11.14 -0.27 3.87
N GLU A 16 -10.82 0.36 4.98
CA GLU A 16 -10.85 -0.27 6.31
C GLU A 16 -12.26 -0.70 6.69
N PHE A 17 -13.25 0.15 6.45
CA PHE A 17 -14.67 -0.14 6.72
C PHE A 17 -15.13 -1.36 5.91
N ILE A 18 -14.83 -1.40 4.61
CA ILE A 18 -15.19 -2.52 3.74
C ILE A 18 -14.51 -3.81 4.21
N SER A 19 -13.23 -3.74 4.52
CA SER A 19 -12.46 -4.90 4.98
C SER A 19 -13.05 -5.51 6.25
N ARG A 20 -13.40 -4.67 7.21
CA ARG A 20 -13.97 -5.13 8.49
C ARG A 20 -15.40 -5.61 8.36
N THR A 21 -16.23 -4.91 7.59
CA THR A 21 -17.64 -5.24 7.42
C THR A 21 -17.85 -6.57 6.71
N LEU A 22 -17.04 -6.83 5.68
CA LEU A 22 -17.10 -8.06 4.90
C LEU A 22 -16.17 -9.16 5.43
N ASP A 23 -15.42 -8.86 6.50
CA ASP A 23 -14.48 -9.79 7.12
C ASP A 23 -13.51 -10.38 6.08
N LEU A 24 -12.99 -9.52 5.22
CA LEU A 24 -12.07 -9.91 4.14
C LEU A 24 -10.66 -10.16 4.68
N PRO A 25 -9.94 -11.17 4.17
CA PRO A 25 -8.55 -11.43 4.54
C PRO A 25 -7.57 -10.42 3.94
N ILE A 26 -8.06 -9.32 3.38
CA ILE A 26 -7.26 -8.28 2.73
C ILE A 26 -7.18 -7.07 3.65
N PRO A 27 -5.97 -6.49 3.88
CA PRO A 27 -5.86 -5.27 4.67
C PRO A 27 -6.69 -4.12 4.09
N GLY A 28 -7.33 -3.34 4.96
CA GLY A 28 -8.15 -2.19 4.54
C GLY A 28 -7.37 -1.15 3.74
N SER A 29 -6.06 -1.00 4.02
CA SER A 29 -5.18 -0.10 3.28
C SER A 29 -5.08 -0.48 1.80
N VAL A 30 -5.01 -1.77 1.50
CA VAL A 30 -4.97 -2.27 0.12
C VAL A 30 -6.27 -1.97 -0.61
N LEU A 31 -7.40 -2.18 0.07
CA LEU A 31 -8.72 -1.85 -0.49
C LEU A 31 -8.86 -0.34 -0.72
N GLY A 32 -8.38 0.47 0.21
CA GLY A 32 -8.36 1.93 0.08
C GLY A 32 -7.55 2.37 -1.13
N MET A 33 -6.37 1.80 -1.34
CA MET A 33 -5.55 2.06 -2.52
C MET A 33 -6.26 1.65 -3.81
N GLY A 34 -6.90 0.50 -3.82
CA GLY A 34 -7.67 0.01 -4.96
C GLY A 34 -8.82 0.94 -5.31
N LEU A 35 -9.55 1.41 -4.31
CA LEU A 35 -10.63 2.37 -4.49
C LEU A 35 -10.12 3.70 -5.07
N LEU A 36 -9.00 4.19 -4.54
CA LEU A 36 -8.37 5.41 -5.05
C LEU A 36 -7.94 5.24 -6.51
N LEU A 37 -7.33 4.11 -6.83
CA LEU A 37 -6.92 3.79 -8.20
C LEU A 37 -8.12 3.75 -9.15
N LEU A 38 -9.21 3.11 -8.75
CA LEU A 38 -10.44 3.09 -9.53
C LEU A 38 -11.01 4.50 -9.71
N GLY A 39 -11.00 5.32 -8.68
CA GLY A 39 -11.43 6.70 -8.77
C GLY A 39 -10.61 7.52 -9.76
N LEU A 40 -9.30 7.30 -9.78
CA LEU A 40 -8.39 7.96 -10.74
C LEU A 40 -8.61 7.48 -12.17
N MET A 41 -8.78 6.17 -12.36
CA MET A 41 -8.99 5.59 -13.69
C MET A 41 -10.31 6.00 -14.32
N THR A 42 -11.34 6.17 -13.50
CA THR A 42 -12.69 6.59 -13.96
C THR A 42 -12.85 8.10 -14.03
N ASN A 43 -11.80 8.86 -13.70
CA ASN A 43 -11.80 10.33 -13.67
C ASN A 43 -12.79 10.94 -12.66
N LEU A 44 -13.27 10.16 -11.69
CA LEU A 44 -14.09 10.66 -10.58
C LEU A 44 -13.25 11.48 -9.61
N VAL A 45 -11.96 11.17 -9.50
CA VAL A 45 -11.00 11.85 -8.63
C VAL A 45 -9.87 12.38 -9.50
N ASP A 46 -9.48 13.62 -9.29
CA ASP A 46 -8.34 14.23 -9.98
C ASP A 46 -7.09 14.10 -9.12
N ILE A 47 -6.00 13.66 -9.72
CA ILE A 47 -4.71 13.50 -9.04
C ILE A 47 -4.24 14.84 -8.43
N LYS A 48 -4.58 15.95 -9.05
CA LYS A 48 -4.21 17.29 -8.58
C LYS A 48 -4.78 17.62 -7.21
N TRP A 49 -5.85 16.95 -6.80
CA TRP A 49 -6.50 17.21 -5.51
C TRP A 49 -5.63 16.76 -4.33
N PHE A 50 -4.79 15.76 -4.51
CA PHE A 50 -3.96 15.22 -3.44
C PHE A 50 -2.48 15.10 -3.79
N GLU A 51 -2.06 15.64 -4.93
CA GLU A 51 -0.66 15.61 -5.37
C GLU A 51 0.28 16.24 -4.32
N ASP A 52 -0.07 17.43 -3.82
CA ASP A 52 0.71 18.12 -2.79
C ASP A 52 0.83 17.30 -1.50
N ALA A 53 -0.26 16.68 -1.07
CA ALA A 53 -0.26 15.82 0.12
C ALA A 53 0.59 14.59 -0.10
N ALA A 54 0.49 13.96 -1.26
CA ALA A 54 1.29 12.80 -1.62
C ALA A 54 2.79 13.13 -1.65
N GLU A 55 3.16 14.23 -2.28
CA GLU A 55 4.55 14.69 -2.32
C GLU A 55 5.10 14.96 -0.91
N MET A 56 4.31 15.60 -0.05
CA MET A 56 4.69 15.84 1.34
C MET A 56 4.95 14.53 2.09
N LEU A 57 4.04 13.56 1.94
CA LEU A 57 4.19 12.25 2.59
C LEU A 57 5.42 11.51 2.07
N LEU A 58 5.63 11.50 0.75
CA LEU A 58 6.79 10.85 0.13
C LEU A 58 8.11 11.51 0.55
N ALA A 59 8.15 12.85 0.59
CA ALA A 59 9.34 13.59 1.00
C ALA A 59 9.74 13.30 2.45
N ASN A 60 8.78 12.93 3.30
CA ASN A 60 8.99 12.68 4.72
C ASN A 60 8.83 11.20 5.10
N MET A 61 8.99 10.29 4.15
CA MET A 61 8.82 8.85 4.39
C MET A 61 9.65 8.33 5.55
N ALA A 62 10.88 8.83 5.70
CA ALA A 62 11.76 8.40 6.78
C ALA A 62 11.14 8.63 8.17
N LEU A 63 10.35 9.71 8.33
CA LEU A 63 9.70 10.01 9.61
C LEU A 63 8.66 8.97 10.01
N PHE A 64 8.03 8.31 9.03
CA PHE A 64 7.03 7.27 9.28
C PHE A 64 7.66 5.97 9.78
N PHE A 65 8.95 5.77 9.53
CA PHE A 65 9.67 4.59 10.02
C PHE A 65 9.98 4.69 11.52
N VAL A 66 10.02 5.89 12.11
CA VAL A 66 10.30 6.08 13.53
C VAL A 66 9.20 5.45 14.40
N PRO A 67 7.89 5.76 14.21
CA PRO A 67 6.84 5.09 14.98
C PRO A 67 6.80 3.59 14.74
N ALA A 68 7.00 3.15 13.51
CA ALA A 68 7.05 1.73 13.17
C ALA A 68 8.21 1.03 13.88
N GLY A 69 9.41 1.64 13.88
CA GLY A 69 10.57 1.11 14.58
C GLY A 69 10.36 0.98 16.09
N VAL A 70 9.75 2.00 16.69
CA VAL A 70 9.40 1.96 18.12
C VAL A 70 8.39 0.85 18.39
N GLY A 71 7.39 0.69 17.51
CA GLY A 71 6.41 -0.39 17.59
C GLY A 71 7.06 -1.77 17.58
N VAL A 72 8.03 -1.98 16.69
CA VAL A 72 8.78 -3.24 16.61
C VAL A 72 9.54 -3.51 17.93
N MET A 73 10.11 -2.47 18.54
CA MET A 73 10.82 -2.62 19.82
C MET A 73 9.90 -3.09 20.94
N ILE A 74 8.66 -2.60 20.98
CA ILE A 74 7.67 -3.01 21.98
C ILE A 74 7.36 -4.50 21.87
N TYR A 75 7.35 -5.03 20.64
CA TYR A 75 7.08 -6.45 20.37
C TYR A 75 8.34 -7.31 20.29
N GLY A 76 9.45 -6.84 20.84
CA GLY A 76 10.74 -7.54 20.82
C GLY A 76 10.68 -8.96 21.37
N ASP A 77 9.97 -9.17 22.48
CA ASP A 77 9.80 -10.48 23.09
C ASP A 77 9.04 -11.46 22.19
N LEU A 78 7.99 -10.97 21.53
CA LEU A 78 7.22 -11.75 20.57
C LEU A 78 8.08 -12.13 19.35
N ILE A 79 8.85 -11.19 18.85
CA ILE A 79 9.75 -11.41 17.72
C ILE A 79 10.82 -12.45 18.08
N ALA A 80 11.36 -12.37 19.29
CA ALA A 80 12.36 -13.34 19.78
C ALA A 80 11.76 -14.75 19.93
N ALA A 81 10.50 -14.84 20.37
CA ALA A 81 9.81 -16.13 20.53
C ALA A 81 9.42 -16.75 19.17
N GLU A 82 9.05 -15.91 18.22
CA GLU A 82 8.51 -16.32 16.90
C GLU A 82 9.48 -16.00 15.76
N TRP A 83 10.77 -15.95 16.03
CA TRP A 83 11.77 -15.54 15.02
C TRP A 83 11.78 -16.43 13.78
N LEU A 84 11.60 -17.75 13.96
CA LEU A 84 11.63 -18.70 12.84
C LEU A 84 10.45 -18.53 11.88
N PRO A 85 9.17 -18.54 12.33
CA PRO A 85 8.04 -18.25 11.45
C PRO A 85 8.15 -16.88 10.76
N ILE A 86 8.58 -15.85 11.50
CA ILE A 86 8.73 -14.49 10.95
C ILE A 86 9.80 -14.47 9.85
N SER A 87 10.95 -15.09 10.08
CA SER A 87 12.03 -15.15 9.09
C SER A 87 11.62 -15.91 7.84
N VAL A 88 11.01 -17.08 8.02
CA VAL A 88 10.55 -17.90 6.88
C VAL A 88 9.48 -17.15 6.09
N ALA A 89 8.51 -16.56 6.77
CA ALA A 89 7.45 -15.79 6.12
C ALA A 89 8.02 -14.59 5.35
N THR A 90 8.97 -13.88 5.93
CA THR A 90 9.61 -12.72 5.30
C THR A 90 10.36 -13.11 4.03
N VAL A 91 11.18 -14.16 4.09
CA VAL A 91 11.96 -14.63 2.93
C VAL A 91 11.02 -15.13 1.82
N LEU A 92 10.08 -16.01 2.17
CA LEU A 92 9.14 -16.56 1.19
C LEU A 92 8.28 -15.48 0.54
N SER A 93 7.73 -14.56 1.36
CA SER A 93 6.90 -13.47 0.84
C SER A 93 7.69 -12.53 -0.05
N THR A 94 8.96 -12.29 0.26
CA THR A 94 9.84 -11.45 -0.57
C THR A 94 9.99 -12.06 -1.97
N PHE A 95 10.29 -13.35 -2.06
CA PHE A 95 10.40 -14.01 -3.36
C PHE A 95 9.08 -14.01 -4.13
N VAL A 96 7.97 -14.28 -3.45
CA VAL A 96 6.64 -14.28 -4.07
C VAL A 96 6.29 -12.89 -4.60
N VAL A 97 6.49 -11.84 -3.79
CA VAL A 97 6.19 -10.46 -4.18
C VAL A 97 7.07 -10.04 -5.36
N MET A 98 8.36 -10.34 -5.33
CA MET A 98 9.27 -10.02 -6.43
C MET A 98 8.87 -10.71 -7.73
N ALA A 99 8.51 -11.99 -7.65
CA ALA A 99 8.10 -12.77 -8.82
C ALA A 99 6.78 -12.25 -9.40
N VAL A 100 5.78 -12.00 -8.56
CA VAL A 100 4.47 -11.50 -8.99
C VAL A 100 4.59 -10.09 -9.57
N THR A 101 5.28 -9.20 -8.87
CA THR A 101 5.46 -7.81 -9.30
C THR A 101 6.25 -7.74 -10.60
N GLY A 102 7.32 -8.53 -10.72
CA GLY A 102 8.13 -8.59 -11.93
C GLY A 102 7.35 -9.08 -13.14
N LYS A 103 6.59 -10.16 -12.97
CA LYS A 103 5.76 -10.71 -14.06
C LYS A 103 4.65 -9.75 -14.46
N LEU A 104 3.99 -9.13 -13.47
CA LEU A 104 2.93 -8.17 -13.74
C LEU A 104 3.47 -6.95 -14.49
N ALA A 105 4.61 -6.42 -14.06
CA ALA A 105 5.26 -5.29 -14.71
C ALA A 105 5.65 -5.61 -16.16
N GLN A 106 6.22 -6.79 -16.41
CA GLN A 106 6.56 -7.25 -17.75
C GLN A 106 5.34 -7.37 -18.65
N LYS A 107 4.25 -7.91 -18.11
CA LYS A 107 3.00 -8.08 -18.87
C LYS A 107 2.38 -6.74 -19.24
N LEU A 108 2.36 -5.78 -18.32
CA LEU A 108 1.84 -4.45 -18.59
C LEU A 108 2.72 -3.69 -19.59
N GLU A 109 4.02 -3.81 -19.48
CA GLU A 109 4.99 -3.21 -20.42
C GLU A 109 4.84 -3.77 -21.82
N ALA A 110 4.69 -5.08 -21.96
CA ALA A 110 4.46 -5.75 -23.23
C ALA A 110 3.15 -5.29 -23.88
N THR A 111 2.10 -5.12 -23.09
CA THR A 111 0.80 -4.61 -23.57
C THR A 111 0.93 -3.17 -24.09
N GLU A 112 1.64 -2.32 -23.36
CA GLU A 112 1.88 -0.94 -23.78
C GLU A 112 2.69 -0.86 -25.08
N GLN A 113 3.66 -1.73 -25.23
CA GLN A 113 4.50 -1.80 -26.43
C GLN A 113 3.71 -2.26 -27.65
N ASP A 114 2.79 -3.20 -27.48
CA ASP A 114 1.88 -3.66 -28.55
C ASP A 114 0.93 -2.56 -29.00
N ASP A 115 0.47 -1.71 -28.10
CA ASP A 115 -0.42 -0.59 -28.41
C ASP A 115 0.31 0.54 -29.18
N VAL A 116 1.62 0.65 -29.05
CA VAL A 116 2.44 1.67 -29.75
C VAL A 116 2.83 1.20 -31.15
N ASP A 117 2.98 -0.08 -31.40
CA ASP A 117 3.31 -0.70 -32.68
C ASP A 117 2.03 -0.94 -33.50
#